data_615becbb350cb47603484a90122c87b1
#
_entry.id   615becbb350cb47603484a90122c87b1
#
_cell.length_a   1.000
_cell.length_b   1.000
_cell.length_c   1.000
_cell.angle_alpha   90.00
_cell.angle_beta   90.00
_cell.angle_gamma   90.00
#
_symmetry.space_group_name_H-M   'P 1'
#
loop_
_entity.id
_entity.type
_entity.pdbx_description
1 polymer ?
#
loop_
_entity_poly.entity_id
_entity_poly.type
_entity_poly.pdbx_seq_one_letter_code
_entity_poly.pdbx_strand_id
1 'polypeptide(L)'
;MAVEILYRSTRDLETTFVDRKLADAHDQMLELAELLTEVLIKNVSGLTEKHAEDASIYMAKNRAVFAAAFKNNASALNELSDRQE
;
A
#
# COMPACT_ATOMS: atom_id res chain seq x y z
N MET A 1 -28.26 21.58 11.38
CA MET A 1 -27.84 20.79 10.22
C MET A 1 -26.37 20.41 10.39
N ALA A 2 -26.07 19.13 10.25
CA ALA A 2 -24.69 18.68 10.35
C ALA A 2 -23.93 18.98 9.04
N VAL A 3 -22.72 19.46 9.17
CA VAL A 3 -21.84 19.69 8.03
C VAL A 3 -20.88 18.52 7.93
N GLU A 4 -20.90 17.83 6.83
CA GLU A 4 -19.99 16.75 6.60
C GLU A 4 -18.68 17.28 6.05
N ILE A 5 -17.57 16.88 6.69
CA ILE A 5 -16.23 17.29 6.26
C ILE A 5 -15.61 16.13 5.51
N LEU A 6 -15.19 16.40 4.28
CA LEU A 6 -14.52 15.40 3.46
C LEU A 6 -13.03 15.69 3.40
N TYR A 7 -12.22 14.68 3.55
CA TYR A 7 -10.77 14.77 3.48
C TYR A 7 -10.29 14.16 2.17
N ARG A 8 -9.44 14.89 1.47
CA ARG A 8 -8.90 14.43 0.20
C ARG A 8 -7.45 14.01 0.37
N SER A 9 -7.11 12.85 -0.20
CA SER A 9 -5.73 12.40 -0.23
C SER A 9 -4.89 13.35 -1.08
N THR A 10 -3.70 13.70 -0.59
CA THR A 10 -2.80 14.58 -1.32
C THR A 10 -2.16 13.89 -2.51
N ARG A 11 -2.10 12.55 -2.50
CA ARG A 11 -1.48 11.78 -3.58
C ARG A 11 -2.50 11.21 -4.57
N ASP A 12 -3.76 11.18 -4.18
CA ASP A 12 -4.86 10.69 -5.01
C ASP A 12 -6.02 11.66 -4.88
N LEU A 13 -6.01 12.68 -5.70
CA LEU A 13 -6.97 13.77 -5.61
C LEU A 13 -8.38 13.36 -6.01
N GLU A 14 -8.53 12.19 -6.65
CA GLU A 14 -9.85 11.71 -7.05
C GLU A 14 -10.56 10.95 -5.92
N THR A 15 -9.80 10.55 -4.90
CA THR A 15 -10.35 9.82 -3.76
C THR A 15 -10.55 10.76 -2.59
N THR A 16 -11.75 10.76 -2.02
CA THR A 16 -12.05 11.56 -0.84
C THR A 16 -12.50 10.63 0.29
N PHE A 17 -12.23 11.06 1.52
CA PHE A 17 -12.56 10.29 2.71
C PHE A 17 -13.29 11.17 3.70
N VAL A 18 -14.26 10.61 4.42
CA VAL A 18 -14.96 11.32 5.49
C VAL A 18 -14.16 11.31 6.79
N ASP A 19 -13.17 10.43 6.89
CA ASP A 19 -12.31 10.27 8.05
C ASP A 19 -10.88 10.66 7.69
N ARG A 20 -10.33 11.63 8.41
CA ARG A 20 -8.98 12.11 8.18
C ARG A 20 -7.94 10.99 8.36
N LYS A 21 -8.16 10.08 9.31
CA LYS A 21 -7.24 8.96 9.52
C LYS A 21 -7.17 8.06 8.30
N LEU A 22 -8.31 7.84 7.64
CA LEU A 22 -8.34 7.03 6.42
C LEU A 22 -7.62 7.74 5.29
N ALA A 23 -7.78 9.06 5.17
CA ALA A 23 -7.09 9.84 4.15
C ALA A 23 -5.58 9.79 4.37
N ASP A 24 -5.14 9.98 5.62
CA ASP A 24 -3.72 9.92 5.96
C ASP A 24 -3.13 8.54 5.73
N ALA A 25 -3.88 7.49 6.08
CA ALA A 25 -3.43 6.12 5.87
C ALA A 25 -3.30 5.80 4.39
N HIS A 26 -4.22 6.32 3.57
CA HIS A 26 -4.16 6.13 2.12
C HIS A 26 -2.93 6.83 1.54
N ASP A 27 -2.66 8.07 1.97
CA ASP A 27 -1.47 8.79 1.54
C ASP A 27 -0.18 8.06 1.92
N GLN A 28 -0.12 7.51 3.14
CA GLN A 28 1.03 6.75 3.60
C GLN A 28 1.21 5.48 2.78
N MET A 29 0.12 4.82 2.44
CA MET A 29 0.17 3.62 1.61
C MET A 29 0.73 3.95 0.22
N LEU A 30 0.27 5.03 -0.39
CA LEU A 30 0.74 5.44 -1.70
C LEU A 30 2.21 5.86 -1.68
N GLU A 31 2.63 6.55 -0.63
CA GLU A 31 4.03 6.93 -0.46
C GLU A 31 4.93 5.69 -0.34
N LEU A 32 4.51 4.73 0.47
CA LEU A 32 5.23 3.48 0.62
C LEU A 32 5.32 2.73 -0.71
N ALA A 33 4.21 2.65 -1.44
CA ALA A 33 4.18 1.98 -2.74
C ALA A 33 5.14 2.64 -3.73
N GLU A 34 5.20 3.96 -3.72
CA GLU A 34 6.09 4.72 -4.61
C GLU A 34 7.57 4.39 -4.32
N LEU A 35 7.93 4.39 -3.04
CA LEU A 35 9.31 4.10 -2.65
C LEU A 35 9.67 2.64 -2.90
N LEU A 36 8.74 1.72 -2.67
CA LEU A 36 8.96 0.30 -2.98
C LEU A 36 9.17 0.10 -4.47
N THR A 37 8.40 0.80 -5.31
CA THR A 37 8.55 0.72 -6.75
C THR A 37 9.96 1.11 -7.16
N GLU A 38 10.46 2.22 -6.63
CA GLU A 38 11.82 2.67 -6.92
C GLU A 38 12.87 1.65 -6.52
N VAL A 39 12.73 1.09 -5.32
CA VAL A 39 13.67 0.10 -4.81
C VAL A 39 13.65 -1.16 -5.67
N LEU A 40 12.47 -1.62 -6.05
CA LEU A 40 12.32 -2.84 -6.86
C LEU A 40 12.92 -2.66 -8.24
N ILE A 41 12.62 -1.55 -8.91
CA ILE A 41 13.16 -1.28 -10.24
C ILE A 41 14.67 -1.22 -10.21
N LYS A 42 15.20 -0.60 -9.16
CA LYS A 42 16.65 -0.42 -9.02
C LYS A 42 17.40 -1.71 -8.73
N ASN A 43 16.77 -2.64 -8.02
CA ASN A 43 17.46 -3.82 -7.52
C ASN A 43 17.02 -5.14 -8.16
N VAL A 44 15.92 -5.16 -8.91
CA VAL A 44 15.43 -6.38 -9.55
C VAL A 44 15.51 -6.22 -11.06
N SER A 45 16.47 -6.93 -11.65
CA SER A 45 16.72 -6.88 -13.08
C SER A 45 15.56 -7.45 -13.86
N GLY A 46 15.15 -6.76 -14.93
CA GLY A 46 14.10 -7.26 -15.81
C GLY A 46 12.68 -7.03 -15.34
N LEU A 47 12.51 -6.38 -14.18
CA LEU A 47 11.20 -6.08 -13.67
C LEU A 47 10.66 -4.83 -14.38
N THR A 48 9.47 -4.93 -14.98
CA THR A 48 8.87 -3.77 -15.65
C THR A 48 8.33 -2.79 -14.61
N GLU A 49 8.24 -1.53 -15.02
CA GLU A 49 7.71 -0.48 -14.14
C GLU A 49 6.29 -0.81 -13.67
N LYS A 50 5.45 -1.29 -14.60
CA LYS A 50 4.09 -1.64 -14.26
C LYS A 50 4.04 -2.78 -13.23
N HIS A 51 4.83 -3.82 -13.43
CA HIS A 51 4.86 -4.94 -12.49
C HIS A 51 5.42 -4.52 -11.13
N ALA A 52 6.43 -3.67 -11.13
CA ALA A 52 6.99 -3.15 -9.87
C ALA A 52 5.95 -2.32 -9.12
N GLU A 53 5.21 -1.49 -9.84
CA GLU A 53 4.17 -0.66 -9.25
C GLU A 53 3.03 -1.50 -8.69
N ASP A 54 2.55 -2.47 -9.46
CA ASP A 54 1.47 -3.36 -9.01
C ASP A 54 1.87 -4.14 -7.76
N ALA A 55 3.08 -4.68 -7.76
CA ALA A 55 3.59 -5.42 -6.61
C ALA A 55 3.74 -4.52 -5.39
N SER A 56 4.23 -3.30 -5.60
CA SER A 56 4.45 -2.34 -4.51
C SER A 56 3.14 -1.91 -3.87
N ILE A 57 2.12 -1.68 -4.69
CA ILE A 57 0.79 -1.31 -4.18
C ILE A 57 0.20 -2.46 -3.36
N TYR A 58 0.33 -3.68 -3.86
CA TYR A 58 -0.16 -4.85 -3.14
C TYR A 58 0.54 -4.99 -1.78
N MET A 59 1.85 -4.86 -1.77
CA MET A 59 2.63 -4.96 -0.53
C MET A 59 2.28 -3.83 0.44
N ALA A 60 2.11 -2.61 -0.07
CA ALA A 60 1.78 -1.46 0.77
C ALA A 60 0.39 -1.60 1.39
N LYS A 61 -0.57 -2.14 0.65
CA LYS A 61 -1.92 -2.38 1.17
C LYS A 61 -1.92 -3.45 2.27
N ASN A 62 -0.97 -4.36 2.22
CA ASN A 62 -0.85 -5.46 3.18
C ASN A 62 0.38 -5.31 4.07
N ARG A 63 0.81 -4.07 4.30
CA ARG A 63 2.07 -3.80 5.00
C ARG A 63 2.17 -4.42 6.39
N ALA A 64 1.05 -4.53 7.10
CA ALA A 64 1.08 -5.14 8.43
C ALA A 64 1.47 -6.62 8.36
N VAL A 65 0.95 -7.33 7.36
CA VAL A 65 1.27 -8.75 7.15
C VAL A 65 2.74 -8.91 6.78
N PHE A 66 3.21 -8.09 5.85
CA PHE A 66 4.63 -8.15 5.44
C PHE A 66 5.56 -7.75 6.57
N ALA A 67 5.19 -6.73 7.36
CA ALA A 67 6.01 -6.31 8.49
C ALA A 67 6.16 -7.44 9.50
N ALA A 68 5.07 -8.13 9.81
CA ALA A 68 5.10 -9.27 10.73
C ALA A 68 5.99 -10.39 10.18
N ALA A 69 5.87 -10.67 8.88
CA ALA A 69 6.66 -11.71 8.23
C ALA A 69 8.15 -11.39 8.26
N PHE A 70 8.49 -10.13 8.01
CA PHE A 70 9.88 -9.69 7.96
C PHE A 70 10.54 -9.70 9.34
N LYS A 71 9.75 -9.51 10.40
CA LYS A 71 10.31 -9.53 11.75
C LYS A 71 10.70 -10.93 12.16
N ASN A 72 9.76 -11.83 12.32
CA ASN A 72 10.08 -13.20 12.74
C ASN A 72 8.97 -14.19 12.43
N ASN A 73 7.93 -13.75 11.77
CA ASN A 73 6.77 -14.60 11.55
C ASN A 73 6.49 -14.78 10.06
N ALA A 74 7.38 -15.50 9.40
CA ALA A 74 7.25 -15.76 7.96
C ALA A 74 5.91 -16.40 7.61
N SER A 75 5.33 -17.19 8.51
CA SER A 75 4.06 -17.85 8.26
C SER A 75 2.89 -16.87 8.16
N ALA A 76 3.07 -15.61 8.57
CA ALA A 76 2.04 -14.60 8.38
C ALA A 76 1.68 -14.42 6.91
N LEU A 77 2.62 -14.72 6.01
CA LEU A 77 2.36 -14.62 4.57
C LEU A 77 1.33 -15.62 4.08
N ASN A 78 1.09 -16.70 4.82
CA ASN A 78 0.08 -17.69 4.47
C ASN A 78 -1.32 -17.08 4.46
N GLU A 79 -1.53 -16.04 5.24
CA GLU A 79 -2.78 -15.30 5.26
C GLU A 79 -3.13 -14.74 3.89
N LEU A 80 -2.12 -14.31 3.14
CA LEU A 80 -2.31 -13.79 1.80
C LEU A 80 -2.58 -14.89 0.79
N SER A 81 -1.93 -16.04 0.95
CA SER A 81 -2.15 -17.20 0.08
C SER A 81 -3.58 -17.73 0.23
N ASP A 82 -4.10 -17.72 1.44
CA ASP A 82 -5.44 -18.22 1.73
C ASP A 82 -6.53 -17.38 1.09
N ARG A 83 -6.21 -16.18 0.62
CA ARG A 83 -7.16 -15.29 -0.03
C ARG A 83 -7.24 -15.48 -1.54
N GLN A 84 -6.46 -16.38 -2.07
CA GLN A 84 -6.47 -16.63 -3.51
C GLN A 84 -7.74 -17.34 -3.92
N GLU A 85 -8.30 -16.88 -4.99
CA GLU A 85 -9.48 -17.45 -5.58
C GLU A 85 -9.14 -18.67 -6.43
#